data_f51290d922c8d15b9a2d1b2df8b40ab6
#
_entry.id   f51290d922c8d15b9a2d1b2df8b40ab6
#
_cell.length_a   1.000
_cell.length_b   1.000
_cell.length_c   1.000
_cell.angle_alpha   90.00
_cell.angle_beta   90.00
_cell.angle_gamma   90.00
#
_symmetry.space_group_name_H-M   'P 1'
#
loop_
_entity.id
_entity.type
_entity.pdbx_description
1 polymer ?
#
loop_
_entity_poly.entity_id
_entity_poly.type
_entity_poly.pdbx_seq_one_letter_code
_entity_poly.pdbx_strand_id
1 'polypeptide(L)'
;MPFARNISTEASVTALAKDTGGSDVKITDETITDYLEALERLMAVEQLPAWQAHIRSADTLRKAPKRQFVDPSLAVGALGLSTDKLMADLNYFGFLFESLVIRDLRIYADVHDGKVYHYRDSRSLEVDAIVEYPDGTWAAFEVKMGFSAQDDAAATLLTFAAKIDQEKMGPPAALTVITANGFACRRKDGVNVVPLSALTV
;
A
#
# COMPACT_ATOMS: atom_id res chain seq x y z
N MET A 1 -1.68 14.42 14.78
CA MET A 1 -2.71 14.07 13.79
C MET A 1 -2.70 12.57 13.55
N PRO A 2 -3.73 11.82 13.98
CA PRO A 2 -3.72 10.35 13.95
C PRO A 2 -3.70 9.77 12.54
N PHE A 3 -4.36 10.39 11.56
CA PHE A 3 -4.33 9.91 10.18
C PHE A 3 -2.92 9.93 9.58
N ALA A 4 -2.15 10.98 9.85
CA ALA A 4 -0.79 11.09 9.36
C ALA A 4 0.15 10.04 9.97
N ARG A 5 -0.05 9.69 11.26
CA ARG A 5 0.72 8.60 11.91
C ARG A 5 0.39 7.21 11.40
N ASN A 6 -0.83 7.02 10.90
CA ASN A 6 -1.36 5.73 10.44
C ASN A 6 -1.47 5.65 8.92
N ILE A 7 -0.62 6.38 8.20
CA ILE A 7 -0.52 6.30 6.73
C ILE A 7 -0.14 4.88 6.29
N SER A 8 -0.66 4.41 5.17
CA SER A 8 -0.42 3.07 4.61
C SER A 8 -0.83 1.91 5.54
N THR A 9 -1.74 2.15 6.50
CA THR A 9 -2.20 1.11 7.43
C THR A 9 -3.70 0.84 7.33
N GLU A 10 -4.12 -0.35 7.80
CA GLU A 10 -5.54 -0.72 8.02
C GLU A 10 -6.07 -0.25 9.39
N ALA A 11 -5.54 0.86 9.94
CA ALA A 11 -5.97 1.32 11.26
C ALA A 11 -7.50 1.50 11.31
N SER A 12 -8.17 0.86 12.28
CA SER A 12 -9.61 1.00 12.45
C SER A 12 -9.98 2.41 12.91
N VAL A 13 -11.22 2.83 12.63
CA VAL A 13 -11.75 4.11 13.13
C VAL A 13 -11.60 4.22 14.64
N THR A 14 -11.88 3.12 15.37
CA THR A 14 -11.70 3.04 16.83
C THR A 14 -10.23 3.23 17.25
N ALA A 15 -9.26 2.69 16.50
CA ALA A 15 -7.84 2.92 16.79
C ALA A 15 -7.45 4.39 16.57
N LEU A 16 -7.94 5.00 15.51
CA LEU A 16 -7.74 6.42 15.22
C LEU A 16 -8.38 7.32 16.28
N ALA A 17 -9.57 6.98 16.77
CA ALA A 17 -10.25 7.70 17.84
C ALA A 17 -9.42 7.69 19.13
N LYS A 18 -8.86 6.54 19.50
CA LYS A 18 -7.96 6.41 20.65
C LYS A 18 -6.69 7.23 20.50
N ASP A 19 -6.06 7.22 19.33
CA ASP A 19 -4.84 8.00 19.07
C ASP A 19 -5.10 9.52 19.05
N THR A 20 -6.34 9.95 18.80
CA THR A 20 -6.74 11.36 18.75
C THR A 20 -7.06 11.91 20.13
N GLY A 21 -7.76 11.13 20.97
CA GLY A 21 -8.42 11.65 22.19
C GLY A 21 -7.48 11.94 23.35
N GLY A 22 -6.26 11.42 23.39
CA GLY A 22 -5.40 11.56 24.58
C GLY A 22 -6.09 11.04 25.84
N SER A 23 -5.65 11.51 27.03
CA SER A 23 -6.21 11.08 28.31
C SER A 23 -7.56 11.75 28.67
N ASP A 24 -7.84 12.94 28.12
CA ASP A 24 -8.90 13.83 28.64
C ASP A 24 -10.07 14.07 27.65
N VAL A 25 -9.94 13.71 26.38
CA VAL A 25 -10.98 13.94 25.37
C VAL A 25 -11.36 12.63 24.72
N LYS A 26 -12.60 12.17 24.95
CA LYS A 26 -13.17 11.05 24.19
C LYS A 26 -13.67 11.56 22.84
N ILE A 27 -12.96 11.20 21.79
CA ILE A 27 -13.43 11.38 20.42
C ILE A 27 -14.17 10.10 20.01
N THR A 28 -15.38 10.25 19.48
CA THR A 28 -16.22 9.12 19.05
C THR A 28 -15.78 8.60 17.68
N ASP A 29 -16.10 7.34 17.40
CA ASP A 29 -15.88 6.74 16.08
C ASP A 29 -16.62 7.51 14.98
N GLU A 30 -17.81 8.05 15.27
CA GLU A 30 -18.60 8.89 14.39
C GLU A 30 -17.84 10.18 14.01
N THR A 31 -17.29 10.88 14.98
CA THR A 31 -16.49 12.09 14.74
C THR A 31 -15.27 11.80 13.86
N ILE A 32 -14.60 10.66 14.06
CA ILE A 32 -13.47 10.26 13.21
C ILE A 32 -13.93 9.94 11.79
N THR A 33 -15.08 9.30 11.64
CA THR A 33 -15.69 9.02 10.34
C THR A 33 -15.99 10.31 9.59
N ASP A 34 -16.63 11.29 10.26
CA ASP A 34 -16.93 12.60 9.66
C ASP A 34 -15.66 13.33 9.19
N TYR A 35 -14.58 13.25 10.00
CA TYR A 35 -13.29 13.84 9.60
C TYR A 35 -12.65 13.13 8.41
N LEU A 36 -12.74 11.78 8.35
CA LEU A 36 -12.27 11.03 7.20
C LEU A 36 -13.02 11.42 5.93
N GLU A 37 -14.35 11.45 5.98
CA GLU A 37 -15.19 11.85 4.85
C GLU A 37 -14.87 13.28 4.39
N ALA A 38 -14.62 14.19 5.33
CA ALA A 38 -14.21 15.57 4.99
C ALA A 38 -12.85 15.59 4.28
N LEU A 39 -11.87 14.81 4.76
CA LEU A 39 -10.53 14.72 4.15
C LEU A 39 -10.59 14.03 2.76
N GLU A 40 -11.44 13.03 2.58
CA GLU A 40 -11.68 12.39 1.29
C GLU A 40 -12.33 13.37 0.29
N ARG A 41 -13.35 14.13 0.71
CA ARG A 41 -13.96 15.19 -0.12
C ARG A 41 -12.99 16.30 -0.50
N LEU A 42 -12.02 16.61 0.36
CA LEU A 42 -10.95 17.56 0.09
C LEU A 42 -9.83 16.97 -0.76
N MET A 43 -9.93 15.71 -1.17
CA MET A 43 -8.90 14.96 -1.88
C MET A 43 -7.53 14.98 -1.16
N ALA A 44 -7.55 14.99 0.17
CA ALA A 44 -6.34 14.92 0.99
C ALA A 44 -5.99 13.49 1.38
N VAL A 45 -7.01 12.63 1.52
CA VAL A 45 -6.89 11.21 1.86
C VAL A 45 -7.68 10.38 0.86
N GLU A 46 -7.17 9.23 0.52
CA GLU A 46 -7.82 8.24 -0.34
C GLU A 46 -7.78 6.87 0.31
N GLN A 47 -8.77 6.05 0.01
CA GLN A 47 -8.79 4.65 0.40
C GLN A 47 -8.12 3.80 -0.67
N LEU A 48 -7.23 2.90 -0.25
CA LEU A 48 -6.70 1.81 -1.06
C LEU A 48 -7.54 0.56 -0.73
N PRO A 49 -8.46 0.15 -1.61
CA PRO A 49 -9.34 -0.98 -1.33
C PRO A 49 -8.58 -2.31 -1.33
N ALA A 50 -9.14 -3.30 -0.65
CA ALA A 50 -8.62 -4.65 -0.68
C ALA A 50 -9.00 -5.35 -1.99
N TRP A 51 -8.05 -6.04 -2.61
CA TRP A 51 -8.28 -6.83 -3.81
C TRP A 51 -9.13 -8.06 -3.53
N GLN A 52 -10.15 -8.29 -4.34
CA GLN A 52 -11.10 -9.40 -4.21
C GLN A 52 -10.67 -10.57 -5.10
N ALA A 53 -9.53 -11.17 -4.79
CA ALA A 53 -8.99 -12.30 -5.54
C ALA A 53 -9.76 -13.60 -5.31
N HIS A 54 -9.80 -14.46 -6.33
CA HIS A 54 -10.09 -15.87 -6.15
C HIS A 54 -8.83 -16.60 -5.67
N ILE A 55 -8.84 -17.08 -4.42
CA ILE A 55 -7.73 -17.84 -3.84
C ILE A 55 -8.07 -19.33 -3.75
N ARG A 56 -7.04 -20.17 -3.89
CA ARG A 56 -7.18 -21.65 -3.86
C ARG A 56 -7.35 -22.19 -2.43
N SER A 57 -6.93 -21.43 -1.44
CA SER A 57 -6.97 -21.84 -0.03
C SER A 57 -8.29 -21.46 0.64
N ALA A 58 -8.56 -22.07 1.81
CA ALA A 58 -9.68 -21.68 2.68
C ALA A 58 -9.42 -20.38 3.46
N ASP A 59 -8.37 -19.63 3.15
CA ASP A 59 -8.02 -18.39 3.80
C ASP A 59 -9.07 -17.32 3.50
N THR A 60 -9.38 -16.51 4.50
CA THR A 60 -10.33 -15.41 4.34
C THR A 60 -9.59 -14.13 3.98
N LEU A 61 -10.06 -13.43 2.96
CA LEU A 61 -9.53 -12.12 2.58
C LEU A 61 -9.94 -11.06 3.60
N ARG A 62 -9.01 -10.21 4.00
CA ARG A 62 -9.31 -8.99 4.76
C ARG A 62 -9.79 -7.92 3.79
N LYS A 63 -10.89 -7.25 4.16
CA LYS A 63 -11.57 -6.28 3.27
C LYS A 63 -11.40 -4.82 3.73
N ALA A 64 -10.78 -4.60 4.88
CA ALA A 64 -10.55 -3.25 5.37
C ALA A 64 -9.60 -2.51 4.42
N PRO A 65 -9.94 -1.30 3.96
CA PRO A 65 -9.05 -0.52 3.11
C PRO A 65 -7.86 0.01 3.92
N LYS A 66 -6.71 0.13 3.27
CA LYS A 66 -5.62 0.98 3.75
C LYS A 66 -5.92 2.44 3.42
N ARG A 67 -5.47 3.38 4.26
CA ARG A 67 -5.63 4.81 4.01
C ARG A 67 -4.33 5.41 3.53
N GLN A 68 -4.42 6.15 2.43
CA GLN A 68 -3.29 6.81 1.80
C GLN A 68 -3.54 8.33 1.77
N PHE A 69 -2.49 9.12 1.89
CA PHE A 69 -2.59 10.51 1.47
C PHE A 69 -2.42 10.60 -0.04
N VAL A 70 -3.15 11.50 -0.67
CA VAL A 70 -2.99 11.79 -2.11
C VAL A 70 -1.56 12.23 -2.43
N ASP A 71 -0.93 12.94 -1.50
CA ASP A 71 0.49 13.22 -1.49
C ASP A 71 1.07 12.97 -0.10
N PRO A 72 2.09 12.09 0.07
CA PRO A 72 2.67 11.80 1.38
C PRO A 72 3.30 13.01 2.06
N SER A 73 3.63 14.09 1.33
CA SER A 73 4.12 15.34 1.90
C SER A 73 3.10 16.00 2.84
N LEU A 74 1.81 15.75 2.63
CA LEU A 74 0.74 16.22 3.52
C LEU A 74 0.88 15.62 4.92
N ALA A 75 1.25 14.34 5.02
CA ALA A 75 1.50 13.69 6.31
C ALA A 75 2.75 14.26 6.99
N VAL A 76 3.81 14.51 6.23
CA VAL A 76 5.05 15.14 6.71
C VAL A 76 4.76 16.53 7.27
N GLY A 77 4.03 17.36 6.51
CA GLY A 77 3.63 18.70 6.93
C GLY A 77 2.72 18.70 8.15
N ALA A 78 1.73 17.80 8.20
CA ALA A 78 0.80 17.68 9.33
C ALA A 78 1.47 17.26 10.64
N LEU A 79 2.57 16.50 10.58
CA LEU A 79 3.34 16.08 11.75
C LEU A 79 4.53 17.02 12.07
N GLY A 80 4.80 17.99 11.22
CA GLY A 80 5.95 18.91 11.39
C GLY A 80 7.29 18.17 11.38
N LEU A 81 7.43 17.18 10.49
CA LEU A 81 8.64 16.37 10.39
C LEU A 81 9.69 17.05 9.52
N SER A 82 10.93 17.06 10.02
CA SER A 82 12.11 17.42 9.23
C SER A 82 12.74 16.18 8.61
N THR A 83 13.63 16.37 7.64
CA THR A 83 14.42 15.27 7.04
C THR A 83 15.16 14.46 8.10
N ASP A 84 15.78 15.13 9.10
CA ASP A 84 16.51 14.44 10.17
C ASP A 84 15.60 13.52 11.00
N LYS A 85 14.38 14.00 11.30
CA LYS A 85 13.38 13.19 12.03
C LYS A 85 12.92 11.99 11.22
N LEU A 86 12.74 12.13 9.90
CA LEU A 86 12.40 11.03 9.01
C LEU A 86 13.53 10.00 8.92
N MET A 87 14.77 10.46 8.83
CA MET A 87 15.94 9.57 8.81
C MET A 87 16.16 8.84 10.15
N ALA A 88 15.68 9.41 11.25
CA ALA A 88 15.71 8.78 12.57
C ALA A 88 14.60 7.71 12.75
N ASP A 89 13.51 7.76 11.95
CA ASP A 89 12.41 6.80 11.97
C ASP A 89 12.20 6.18 10.58
N LEU A 90 13.05 5.21 10.25
CA LEU A 90 12.99 4.52 8.95
C LEU A 90 11.71 3.69 8.76
N ASN A 91 11.04 3.27 9.84
CA ASN A 91 9.77 2.57 9.72
C ASN A 91 8.68 3.52 9.20
N TYR A 92 8.55 4.70 9.82
CA TYR A 92 7.61 5.70 9.35
C TYR A 92 7.96 6.22 7.95
N PHE A 93 9.25 6.40 7.67
CA PHE A 93 9.71 6.76 6.33
C PHE A 93 9.35 5.69 5.29
N GLY A 94 9.39 4.40 5.67
CA GLY A 94 8.93 3.30 4.83
C GLY A 94 7.44 3.42 4.45
N PHE A 95 6.57 3.76 5.39
CA PHE A 95 5.14 4.00 5.10
C PHE A 95 4.92 5.21 4.18
N LEU A 96 5.70 6.28 4.33
CA LEU A 96 5.64 7.42 3.41
C LEU A 96 6.09 7.03 2.01
N PHE A 97 7.15 6.21 1.90
CA PHE A 97 7.62 5.70 0.63
C PHE A 97 6.60 4.77 -0.02
N GLU A 98 5.97 3.86 0.74
CA GLU A 98 4.86 3.04 0.24
C GLU A 98 3.73 3.93 -0.30
N SER A 99 3.32 4.96 0.45
CA SER A 99 2.28 5.89 0.02
C SER A 99 2.66 6.63 -1.27
N LEU A 100 3.93 7.02 -1.43
CA LEU A 100 4.45 7.63 -2.66
C LEU A 100 4.34 6.67 -3.85
N VAL A 101 4.75 5.42 -3.66
CA VAL A 101 4.66 4.38 -4.70
C VAL A 101 3.21 4.09 -5.09
N ILE A 102 2.30 3.97 -4.11
CA ILE A 102 0.87 3.76 -4.38
C ILE A 102 0.28 4.91 -5.20
N ARG A 103 0.63 6.17 -4.86
CA ARG A 103 0.22 7.35 -5.65
C ARG A 103 0.67 7.23 -7.10
N ASP A 104 1.95 6.92 -7.32
CA ASP A 104 2.51 6.85 -8.67
C ASP A 104 1.93 5.65 -9.46
N LEU A 105 1.75 4.49 -8.81
CA LEU A 105 1.10 3.34 -9.43
C LEU A 105 -0.34 3.66 -9.87
N ARG A 106 -1.10 4.46 -9.08
CA ARG A 106 -2.44 4.90 -9.47
C ARG A 106 -2.41 5.76 -10.72
N ILE A 107 -1.47 6.72 -10.78
CA ILE A 107 -1.31 7.60 -11.95
C ILE A 107 -0.97 6.78 -13.19
N TYR A 108 -0.05 5.81 -13.08
CA TYR A 108 0.34 4.97 -14.22
C TYR A 108 -0.77 3.97 -14.61
N ALA A 109 -1.48 3.39 -13.65
CA ALA A 109 -2.56 2.46 -13.94
C ALA A 109 -3.76 3.16 -14.62
N ASP A 110 -4.07 4.39 -14.21
CA ASP A 110 -5.20 5.18 -14.74
C ASP A 110 -5.09 5.46 -16.24
N VAL A 111 -3.88 5.49 -16.81
CA VAL A 111 -3.67 5.65 -18.26
C VAL A 111 -4.38 4.56 -19.09
N HIS A 112 -4.58 3.39 -18.50
CA HIS A 112 -5.25 2.25 -19.14
C HIS A 112 -6.45 1.76 -18.32
N ASP A 113 -7.13 2.64 -17.59
CA ASP A 113 -8.30 2.36 -16.75
C ASP A 113 -8.04 1.30 -15.66
N GLY A 114 -6.77 1.08 -15.29
CA GLY A 114 -6.35 0.16 -14.26
C GLY A 114 -6.67 0.69 -12.86
N LYS A 115 -6.84 -0.23 -11.91
CA LYS A 115 -7.13 0.10 -10.51
C LYS A 115 -6.08 -0.50 -9.61
N VAL A 116 -5.77 0.21 -8.52
CA VAL A 116 -4.79 -0.22 -7.52
C VAL A 116 -5.50 -0.66 -6.26
N TYR A 117 -5.08 -1.79 -5.72
CA TYR A 117 -5.59 -2.44 -4.52
C TYR A 117 -4.44 -2.84 -3.62
N HIS A 118 -4.72 -3.20 -2.37
CA HIS A 118 -3.81 -3.98 -1.53
C HIS A 118 -4.35 -5.41 -1.35
N TYR A 119 -3.51 -6.33 -0.88
CA TYR A 119 -3.94 -7.66 -0.52
C TYR A 119 -3.53 -8.00 0.91
N ARG A 120 -4.43 -8.61 1.66
CA ARG A 120 -4.13 -9.24 2.94
C ARG A 120 -5.09 -10.39 3.23
N ASP A 121 -4.56 -11.49 3.75
CA ASP A 121 -5.36 -12.63 4.16
C ASP A 121 -5.35 -12.90 5.68
N SER A 122 -6.10 -13.91 6.10
CA SER A 122 -6.22 -14.31 7.51
C SER A 122 -4.95 -14.90 8.10
N ARG A 123 -3.99 -15.32 7.27
CA ARG A 123 -2.65 -15.81 7.67
C ARG A 123 -1.60 -14.73 7.65
N SER A 124 -2.00 -13.47 7.54
CA SER A 124 -1.11 -12.32 7.51
C SER A 124 -0.16 -12.26 6.30
N LEU A 125 -0.45 -13.00 5.22
CA LEU A 125 0.20 -12.74 3.95
C LEU A 125 -0.35 -11.42 3.43
N GLU A 126 0.53 -10.49 3.15
CA GLU A 126 0.22 -9.14 2.69
C GLU A 126 1.01 -8.85 1.40
N VAL A 127 0.40 -8.10 0.49
CA VAL A 127 1.04 -7.53 -0.69
C VAL A 127 0.67 -6.06 -0.77
N ASP A 128 1.67 -5.22 -0.91
CA ASP A 128 1.53 -3.76 -0.76
C ASP A 128 0.63 -3.17 -1.85
N ALA A 129 0.78 -3.61 -3.11
CA ALA A 129 -0.08 -3.18 -4.20
C ALA A 129 -0.38 -4.29 -5.22
N ILE A 130 -1.62 -4.29 -5.71
CA ILE A 130 -2.06 -5.04 -6.88
C ILE A 130 -2.60 -4.02 -7.88
N VAL A 131 -2.14 -4.08 -9.12
CA VAL A 131 -2.75 -3.33 -10.23
C VAL A 131 -3.56 -4.32 -11.05
N GLU A 132 -4.83 -4.02 -11.28
CA GLU A 132 -5.74 -4.82 -12.11
C GLU A 132 -6.33 -3.95 -13.20
N TYR A 133 -6.33 -4.45 -14.41
CA TYR A 133 -6.87 -3.80 -15.60
C TYR A 133 -8.26 -4.35 -15.96
N PRO A 134 -9.07 -3.61 -16.77
CA PRO A 134 -10.42 -4.03 -17.15
C PRO A 134 -10.49 -5.37 -17.90
N ASP A 135 -9.42 -5.78 -18.55
CA ASP A 135 -9.30 -7.07 -19.24
C ASP A 135 -9.01 -8.26 -18.31
N GLY A 136 -8.90 -8.00 -16.99
CA GLY A 136 -8.55 -9.00 -15.99
C GLY A 136 -7.04 -9.25 -15.84
N THR A 137 -6.20 -8.58 -16.62
CA THR A 137 -4.74 -8.62 -16.44
C THR A 137 -4.36 -7.97 -15.12
N TRP A 138 -3.47 -8.61 -14.34
CA TRP A 138 -3.05 -8.08 -13.05
C TRP A 138 -1.55 -8.24 -12.81
N ALA A 139 -1.01 -7.36 -11.97
CA ALA A 139 0.37 -7.39 -11.50
C ALA A 139 0.43 -7.12 -10.00
N ALA A 140 1.44 -7.65 -9.31
CA ALA A 140 1.63 -7.50 -7.88
C ALA A 140 2.96 -6.85 -7.55
N PHE A 141 2.95 -6.00 -6.53
CA PHE A 141 4.07 -5.15 -6.14
C PHE A 141 4.31 -5.20 -4.64
N GLU A 142 5.57 -5.36 -4.25
CA GLU A 142 6.09 -5.11 -2.92
C GLU A 142 6.96 -3.86 -2.92
N VAL A 143 6.87 -3.07 -1.87
CA VAL A 143 7.60 -1.80 -1.75
C VAL A 143 8.64 -1.91 -0.65
N LYS A 144 9.92 -1.70 -0.97
CA LYS A 144 11.02 -1.79 -0.01
C LYS A 144 11.99 -0.63 -0.22
N MET A 145 12.39 0.05 0.84
CA MET A 145 13.33 1.16 0.72
C MET A 145 14.73 0.71 0.31
N GLY A 146 15.19 -0.45 0.78
CA GLY A 146 16.56 -0.91 0.63
C GLY A 146 16.70 -2.28 -0.02
N PHE A 147 17.93 -2.59 -0.43
CA PHE A 147 18.27 -3.85 -1.11
C PHE A 147 18.16 -5.07 -0.22
N SER A 148 18.40 -4.94 1.10
CA SER A 148 18.42 -6.07 2.03
C SER A 148 17.09 -6.80 2.18
N ALA A 149 15.98 -6.16 1.85
CA ALA A 149 14.64 -6.74 1.96
C ALA A 149 14.08 -7.29 0.62
N GLN A 150 14.88 -7.27 -0.46
CA GLN A 150 14.40 -7.68 -1.79
C GLN A 150 14.13 -9.19 -1.88
N ASP A 151 14.92 -10.01 -1.21
CA ASP A 151 14.75 -11.46 -1.24
C ASP A 151 13.47 -11.88 -0.53
N ASP A 152 13.19 -11.31 0.64
CA ASP A 152 11.97 -11.56 1.40
C ASP A 152 10.74 -11.04 0.64
N ALA A 153 10.82 -9.87 0.04
CA ALA A 153 9.75 -9.30 -0.78
C ALA A 153 9.45 -10.17 -2.02
N ALA A 154 10.49 -10.66 -2.71
CA ALA A 154 10.32 -11.56 -3.83
C ALA A 154 9.68 -12.89 -3.41
N ALA A 155 10.10 -13.47 -2.27
CA ALA A 155 9.50 -14.68 -1.72
C ALA A 155 8.02 -14.48 -1.35
N THR A 156 7.66 -13.31 -0.79
CA THR A 156 6.26 -12.93 -0.51
C THR A 156 5.44 -12.92 -1.80
N LEU A 157 5.91 -12.25 -2.85
CA LEU A 157 5.22 -12.17 -4.15
C LEU A 157 5.02 -13.55 -4.79
N LEU A 158 6.04 -14.41 -4.74
CA LEU A 158 5.95 -15.77 -5.28
C LEU A 158 4.95 -16.62 -4.47
N THR A 159 4.98 -16.53 -3.15
CA THR A 159 4.03 -17.20 -2.26
C THR A 159 2.60 -16.74 -2.54
N PHE A 160 2.40 -15.44 -2.70
CA PHE A 160 1.13 -14.85 -3.05
C PHE A 160 0.62 -15.36 -4.39
N ALA A 161 1.44 -15.29 -5.46
CA ALA A 161 1.05 -15.74 -6.80
C ALA A 161 0.66 -17.23 -6.83
N ALA A 162 1.33 -18.07 -6.02
CA ALA A 162 0.99 -19.48 -5.89
C ALA A 162 -0.37 -19.74 -5.21
N LYS A 163 -0.85 -18.79 -4.37
CA LYS A 163 -2.17 -18.87 -3.72
C LYS A 163 -3.33 -18.50 -4.64
N ILE A 164 -3.08 -17.65 -5.63
CA ILE A 164 -4.13 -17.17 -6.54
C ILE A 164 -4.60 -18.31 -7.43
N ASP A 165 -5.91 -18.39 -7.62
CA ASP A 165 -6.53 -19.35 -8.55
C ASP A 165 -6.33 -18.85 -9.99
N GLN A 166 -5.22 -19.28 -10.59
CA GLN A 166 -4.84 -18.85 -11.94
C GLN A 166 -5.77 -19.37 -13.05
N GLU A 167 -6.60 -20.36 -12.77
CA GLU A 167 -7.64 -20.79 -13.73
C GLU A 167 -8.74 -19.74 -13.85
N LYS A 168 -8.99 -18.99 -12.76
CA LYS A 168 -10.02 -17.92 -12.72
C LYS A 168 -9.46 -16.54 -12.96
N MET A 169 -8.26 -16.25 -12.44
CA MET A 169 -7.67 -14.91 -12.44
C MET A 169 -6.59 -14.74 -13.52
N GLY A 170 -6.17 -15.82 -14.20
CA GLY A 170 -4.98 -15.80 -15.02
C GLY A 170 -3.67 -15.74 -14.20
N PRO A 171 -2.51 -15.96 -14.84
CA PRO A 171 -1.22 -15.71 -14.19
C PRO A 171 -0.97 -14.20 -14.03
N PRO A 172 -0.15 -13.77 -13.07
CA PRO A 172 0.27 -12.38 -12.98
C PRO A 172 1.07 -11.96 -14.21
N ALA A 173 0.78 -10.79 -14.76
CA ALA A 173 1.58 -10.20 -15.84
C ALA A 173 2.99 -9.83 -15.35
N ALA A 174 3.11 -9.40 -14.09
CA ALA A 174 4.38 -9.12 -13.45
C ALA A 174 4.30 -9.31 -11.93
N LEU A 175 5.42 -9.73 -11.35
CA LEU A 175 5.70 -9.65 -9.91
C LEU A 175 6.90 -8.72 -9.76
N THR A 176 6.76 -7.64 -9.00
CA THR A 176 7.78 -6.58 -8.97
C THR A 176 8.02 -6.07 -7.56
N VAL A 177 9.28 -6.01 -7.16
CA VAL A 177 9.72 -5.29 -5.96
C VAL A 177 10.12 -3.88 -6.38
N ILE A 178 9.40 -2.86 -5.86
CA ILE A 178 9.73 -1.46 -6.08
C ILE A 178 10.67 -0.99 -4.98
N THR A 179 11.77 -0.36 -5.36
CA THR A 179 12.80 0.13 -4.44
C THR A 179 12.97 1.64 -4.53
N ALA A 180 13.49 2.26 -3.45
CA ALA A 180 13.76 3.70 -3.45
C ALA A 180 14.90 4.07 -4.39
N ASN A 181 15.89 3.18 -4.54
CA ASN A 181 17.06 3.39 -5.39
C ASN A 181 17.57 2.05 -5.95
N GLY A 182 18.56 2.11 -6.86
CA GLY A 182 19.21 0.95 -7.45
C GLY A 182 19.05 0.87 -8.96
N PHE A 183 19.15 -0.34 -9.49
CA PHE A 183 19.04 -0.63 -10.91
C PHE A 183 17.87 -1.57 -11.18
N ALA A 184 17.17 -1.33 -12.28
CA ALA A 184 16.14 -2.25 -12.73
C ALA A 184 16.78 -3.55 -13.22
N CYS A 185 16.30 -4.69 -12.72
CA CYS A 185 16.75 -6.00 -13.14
C CYS A 185 15.64 -7.05 -12.98
N ARG A 186 15.78 -8.15 -13.70
CA ARG A 186 14.95 -9.34 -13.51
C ARG A 186 15.76 -10.40 -12.78
N ARG A 187 15.22 -10.87 -11.67
CA ARG A 187 15.81 -11.93 -10.84
C ARG A 187 15.70 -13.29 -11.55
N LYS A 188 16.51 -14.25 -11.09
CA LYS A 188 16.48 -15.64 -11.61
C LYS A 188 15.14 -16.35 -11.36
N ASP A 189 14.43 -15.97 -10.30
CA ASP A 189 13.10 -16.46 -9.93
C ASP A 189 11.96 -15.80 -10.73
N GLY A 190 12.27 -14.89 -11.66
CA GLY A 190 11.32 -14.21 -12.51
C GLY A 190 10.73 -12.93 -11.94
N VAL A 191 10.98 -12.61 -10.67
CA VAL A 191 10.54 -11.35 -10.03
C VAL A 191 11.39 -10.19 -10.56
N ASN A 192 10.75 -9.08 -10.89
CA ASN A 192 11.43 -7.85 -11.27
C ASN A 192 11.81 -7.06 -10.01
N VAL A 193 12.93 -6.35 -10.06
CA VAL A 193 13.30 -5.32 -9.09
C VAL A 193 13.45 -4.02 -9.86
N VAL A 194 12.70 -2.99 -9.47
CA VAL A 194 12.63 -1.73 -10.22
C VAL A 194 12.69 -0.56 -9.24
N PRO A 195 13.66 0.34 -9.35
CA PRO A 195 13.64 1.57 -8.57
C PRO A 195 12.47 2.46 -9.02
N LEU A 196 11.86 3.18 -8.07
CA LEU A 196 10.71 4.06 -8.34
C LEU A 196 11.01 5.03 -9.50
N SER A 197 12.23 5.56 -9.57
CA SER A 197 12.66 6.48 -10.63
C SER A 197 12.71 5.87 -12.05
N ALA A 198 12.59 4.55 -12.17
CA ALA A 198 12.57 3.85 -13.46
C ALA A 198 11.15 3.41 -13.86
N LEU A 199 10.14 3.67 -13.03
CA LEU A 199 8.73 3.49 -13.42
C LEU A 199 8.32 4.60 -14.37
N THR A 200 7.61 4.23 -15.41
CA THR A 200 7.08 5.16 -16.43
C THR A 200 5.79 4.56 -17.01
N VAL A 201 5.01 5.39 -17.66
CA VAL A 201 3.86 4.98 -18.48
C VAL A 201 4.31 4.39 -19.78
#